data_b9fbbcccc100ab356e17d7ea13753597
#
_entry.id   b9fbbcccc100ab356e17d7ea13753597
#
_cell.length_a   1.000
_cell.length_b   1.000
_cell.length_c   1.000
_cell.angle_alpha   90.00
_cell.angle_beta   90.00
_cell.angle_gamma   90.00
#
_symmetry.space_group_name_H-M   'P 1'
#
loop_
_entity.id
_entity.type
_entity.pdbx_description
1 polymer ?
#
loop_
_entity_poly.entity_id
_entity_poly.type
_entity_poly.pdbx_seq_one_letter_code
_entity_poly.pdbx_strand_id
1 'polypeptide(L)'
;MIKVSIVILNWNSDNYLKDCLKAICAQSFKDFEVIFVDNGSSNGSLEEVKKAYPTFIYVENNLNYGFARGMNIGISHAQGEYVLLLNTDVYLDSNYLEECVKALDCDSTLGCVAGVEYPWKNGKLLQSTYSSGALGIKLHLQLGDMGIVDGYTFGVSGSFPIYRRSTILSVQKMTGSFFDEMFETGWEDTDLRFLLAYMGWHTKCVVTTRAWHIGSASVGAAKRLFDKSKSYQQRIFRNRFYIQYKYIRNIFILWNVFLCCLLYTSPIPRD
;
A
#
# COMPACT_ATOMS: atom_id res chain seq x y z
N MET A 1 -20.49 -15.39 6.49
CA MET A 1 -19.43 -14.46 7.03
C MET A 1 -18.71 -13.94 5.81
N ILE A 2 -18.51 -12.65 5.67
CA ILE A 2 -17.83 -12.04 4.52
C ILE A 2 -16.40 -12.55 4.43
N LYS A 3 -15.96 -12.95 3.23
CA LYS A 3 -14.61 -13.50 3.05
C LYS A 3 -13.56 -12.41 2.89
N VAL A 4 -13.84 -11.35 2.10
CA VAL A 4 -12.90 -10.26 1.85
C VAL A 4 -13.54 -8.90 2.13
N SER A 5 -12.88 -8.05 2.93
CA SER A 5 -13.19 -6.62 3.00
C SER A 5 -12.18 -5.85 2.13
N ILE A 6 -12.66 -5.05 1.20
CA ILE A 6 -11.84 -4.17 0.37
C ILE A 6 -11.89 -2.77 0.96
N VAL A 7 -10.78 -2.28 1.49
CA VAL A 7 -10.65 -0.93 2.04
C VAL A 7 -9.97 -0.04 1.01
N ILE A 8 -10.68 0.99 0.56
CA ILE A 8 -10.19 1.97 -0.42
C ILE A 8 -10.10 3.32 0.27
N LEU A 9 -8.93 3.96 0.20
CA LEU A 9 -8.74 5.31 0.73
C LEU A 9 -8.72 6.32 -0.41
N ASN A 10 -9.73 7.19 -0.44
CA ASN A 10 -9.87 8.26 -1.42
C ASN A 10 -9.45 9.61 -0.83
N TRP A 11 -8.67 10.37 -1.57
CA TRP A 11 -8.43 11.79 -1.35
C TRP A 11 -8.23 12.51 -2.68
N ASN A 12 -9.26 13.24 -3.09
CA ASN A 12 -9.27 14.00 -4.34
C ASN A 12 -8.82 13.15 -5.56
N SER A 13 -9.18 11.86 -5.58
CA SER A 13 -8.82 10.99 -6.70
C SER A 13 -9.65 11.33 -7.93
N ASP A 14 -9.02 11.25 -9.08
CA ASP A 14 -9.58 11.63 -10.37
C ASP A 14 -9.86 10.43 -11.28
N ASN A 15 -9.36 10.51 -12.49
CA ASN A 15 -9.65 9.62 -13.62
C ASN A 15 -9.44 8.13 -13.36
N TYR A 16 -8.49 7.77 -12.49
CA TYR A 16 -8.12 6.38 -12.22
C TYR A 16 -9.09 5.67 -11.28
N LEU A 17 -9.73 6.43 -10.38
CA LEU A 17 -10.69 5.89 -9.42
C LEU A 17 -11.82 5.10 -10.11
N LYS A 18 -12.35 5.63 -11.22
CA LYS A 18 -13.44 4.96 -11.97
C LYS A 18 -13.00 3.59 -12.49
N ASP A 19 -11.80 3.47 -13.01
CA ASP A 19 -11.29 2.20 -13.53
C ASP A 19 -10.90 1.23 -12.41
N CYS A 20 -10.36 1.72 -11.30
CA CYS A 20 -10.15 0.95 -10.09
C CYS A 20 -11.47 0.32 -9.60
N LEU A 21 -12.54 1.11 -9.44
CA LEU A 21 -13.83 0.62 -8.97
C LEU A 21 -14.49 -0.37 -9.95
N LYS A 22 -14.36 -0.15 -11.26
CA LYS A 22 -14.80 -1.12 -12.28
C LYS A 22 -14.07 -2.46 -12.15
N ALA A 23 -12.74 -2.43 -11.93
CA ALA A 23 -11.95 -3.65 -11.76
C ALA A 23 -12.37 -4.45 -10.51
N ILE A 24 -12.78 -3.77 -9.41
CA ILE A 24 -13.35 -4.42 -8.24
C ILE A 24 -14.68 -5.10 -8.57
N CYS A 25 -15.58 -4.41 -9.23
CA CYS A 25 -16.88 -4.99 -9.61
C CYS A 25 -16.76 -6.15 -10.60
N ALA A 26 -15.67 -6.17 -11.40
CA ALA A 26 -15.36 -7.22 -12.37
C ALA A 26 -14.66 -8.45 -11.77
N GLN A 27 -14.35 -8.48 -10.47
CA GLN A 27 -13.71 -9.64 -9.84
C GLN A 27 -14.56 -10.90 -10.01
N SER A 28 -13.90 -12.05 -10.31
CA SER A 28 -14.55 -13.37 -10.38
C SER A 28 -15.08 -13.81 -9.01
N PHE A 29 -14.31 -13.56 -7.97
CA PHE A 29 -14.68 -13.81 -6.57
C PHE A 29 -15.73 -12.78 -6.12
N LYS A 30 -16.85 -13.22 -5.51
CA LYS A 30 -18.01 -12.35 -5.20
C LYS A 30 -18.31 -12.19 -3.71
N ASP A 31 -17.71 -12.97 -2.82
CA ASP A 31 -17.93 -12.86 -1.37
C ASP A 31 -17.04 -11.77 -0.76
N PHE A 32 -17.36 -10.52 -1.08
CA PHE A 32 -16.65 -9.36 -0.55
C PHE A 32 -17.59 -8.18 -0.25
N GLU A 33 -17.13 -7.32 0.63
CA GLU A 33 -17.65 -5.97 0.89
C GLU A 33 -16.63 -4.91 0.46
N VAL A 34 -17.11 -3.69 0.21
CA VAL A 34 -16.23 -2.54 -0.09
C VAL A 34 -16.46 -1.45 0.95
N ILE A 35 -15.39 -1.03 1.59
CA ILE A 35 -15.34 0.08 2.53
C ILE A 35 -14.61 1.22 1.84
N PHE A 36 -15.37 2.24 1.45
CA PHE A 36 -14.84 3.43 0.77
C PHE A 36 -14.64 4.53 1.81
N VAL A 37 -13.39 4.82 2.12
CA VAL A 37 -12.98 5.86 3.07
C VAL A 37 -12.67 7.13 2.28
N ASP A 38 -13.46 8.16 2.45
CA ASP A 38 -13.13 9.49 1.94
C ASP A 38 -12.34 10.28 2.97
N ASN A 39 -11.14 10.66 2.61
CA ASN A 39 -10.20 11.34 3.51
C ASN A 39 -10.30 12.88 3.41
N GLY A 40 -11.52 13.40 3.38
CA GLY A 40 -11.80 14.84 3.29
C GLY A 40 -11.58 15.38 1.87
N SER A 41 -12.12 14.73 0.87
CA SER A 41 -12.06 15.20 -0.52
C SER A 41 -12.92 16.44 -0.75
N SER A 42 -12.50 17.30 -1.66
CA SER A 42 -13.21 18.53 -2.05
C SER A 42 -13.54 18.60 -3.54
N ASN A 43 -13.21 17.56 -4.30
CA ASN A 43 -13.35 17.53 -5.77
C ASN A 43 -14.65 16.86 -6.26
N GLY A 44 -15.58 16.49 -5.35
CA GLY A 44 -16.84 15.84 -5.70
C GLY A 44 -16.74 14.33 -6.00
N SER A 45 -15.55 13.74 -5.84
CA SER A 45 -15.35 12.31 -6.11
C SER A 45 -16.18 11.40 -5.20
N LEU A 46 -16.41 11.80 -3.95
CA LEU A 46 -17.23 11.03 -3.01
C LEU A 46 -18.68 10.91 -3.48
N GLU A 47 -19.29 12.03 -3.87
CA GLU A 47 -20.69 12.08 -4.33
C GLU A 47 -20.88 11.28 -5.60
N GLU A 48 -19.92 11.33 -6.53
CA GLU A 48 -19.95 10.51 -7.75
C GLU A 48 -19.92 9.02 -7.41
N VAL A 49 -19.06 8.59 -6.48
CA VAL A 49 -18.94 7.19 -6.08
C VAL A 49 -20.19 6.72 -5.33
N LYS A 50 -20.74 7.51 -4.40
CA LYS A 50 -21.98 7.19 -3.69
C LYS A 50 -23.14 6.96 -4.64
N LYS A 51 -23.24 7.78 -5.68
CA LYS A 51 -24.29 7.65 -6.70
C LYS A 51 -24.13 6.38 -7.56
N ALA A 52 -22.88 6.05 -7.92
CA ALA A 52 -22.58 4.91 -8.79
C ALA A 52 -22.59 3.56 -8.06
N TYR A 53 -22.24 3.54 -6.77
CA TYR A 53 -22.04 2.32 -5.97
C TYR A 53 -22.76 2.40 -4.62
N PRO A 54 -24.10 2.50 -4.58
CA PRO A 54 -24.86 2.73 -3.34
C PRO A 54 -24.77 1.61 -2.30
N THR A 55 -24.22 0.47 -2.67
CA THR A 55 -24.04 -0.70 -1.77
C THR A 55 -22.74 -0.70 -1.00
N PHE A 56 -21.83 0.23 -1.26
CA PHE A 56 -20.58 0.34 -0.53
C PHE A 56 -20.81 0.89 0.88
N ILE A 57 -19.94 0.54 1.80
CA ILE A 57 -19.88 1.14 3.14
C ILE A 57 -19.04 2.42 3.03
N TYR A 58 -19.61 3.55 3.38
CA TYR A 58 -18.95 4.85 3.30
C TYR A 58 -18.49 5.32 4.66
N VAL A 59 -17.21 5.72 4.74
CA VAL A 59 -16.59 6.31 5.93
C VAL A 59 -16.03 7.68 5.52
N GLU A 60 -16.56 8.75 6.12
CA GLU A 60 -16.24 10.13 5.75
C GLU A 60 -15.41 10.79 6.83
N ASN A 61 -14.18 11.12 6.50
CA ASN A 61 -13.30 11.88 7.37
C ASN A 61 -13.47 13.39 7.11
N ASN A 62 -13.45 14.19 8.17
CA ASN A 62 -13.62 15.64 8.06
C ASN A 62 -12.43 16.35 7.38
N LEU A 63 -11.27 15.70 7.32
CA LEU A 63 -10.03 16.23 6.73
C LEU A 63 -9.10 15.10 6.33
N ASN A 64 -8.05 15.42 5.57
CA ASN A 64 -7.02 14.45 5.19
C ASN A 64 -6.13 14.12 6.39
N TYR A 65 -6.31 12.92 6.97
CA TYR A 65 -5.50 12.40 8.06
C TYR A 65 -4.19 11.71 7.61
N GLY A 66 -3.89 11.72 6.32
CA GLY A 66 -2.80 10.94 5.73
C GLY A 66 -3.19 9.48 5.47
N PHE A 67 -2.27 8.73 4.88
CA PHE A 67 -2.52 7.36 4.44
C PHE A 67 -2.69 6.40 5.63
N ALA A 68 -1.71 6.38 6.55
CA ALA A 68 -1.68 5.43 7.65
C ALA A 68 -2.95 5.50 8.51
N ARG A 69 -3.32 6.70 8.97
CA ARG A 69 -4.52 6.89 9.80
C ARG A 69 -5.81 6.68 9.01
N GLY A 70 -5.88 7.16 7.78
CA GLY A 70 -7.05 6.92 6.91
C GLY A 70 -7.32 5.45 6.69
N MET A 71 -6.28 4.65 6.41
CA MET A 71 -6.38 3.19 6.28
C MET A 71 -6.74 2.51 7.61
N ASN A 72 -6.17 2.91 8.74
CA ASN A 72 -6.54 2.37 10.06
C ASN A 72 -8.03 2.57 10.36
N ILE A 73 -8.58 3.73 10.02
CA ILE A 73 -10.02 4.00 10.14
C ILE A 73 -10.81 3.03 9.26
N GLY A 74 -10.45 2.86 8.00
CA GLY A 74 -11.13 1.91 7.10
C GLY A 74 -11.06 0.47 7.59
N ILE A 75 -9.88 0.03 8.05
CA ILE A 75 -9.66 -1.31 8.62
C ILE A 75 -10.58 -1.58 9.81
N SER A 76 -10.88 -0.58 10.63
CA SER A 76 -11.76 -0.75 11.81
C SER A 76 -13.21 -1.12 11.44
N HIS A 77 -13.63 -0.86 10.21
CA HIS A 77 -14.94 -1.24 9.67
C HIS A 77 -14.93 -2.60 8.95
N ALA A 78 -13.76 -3.19 8.70
CA ALA A 78 -13.63 -4.45 7.98
C ALA A 78 -14.12 -5.65 8.80
N GLN A 79 -15.00 -6.49 8.20
CA GLN A 79 -15.55 -7.69 8.84
C GLN A 79 -15.05 -8.99 8.19
N GLY A 80 -14.43 -8.88 7.01
CA GLY A 80 -13.93 -10.03 6.26
C GLY A 80 -12.82 -10.80 6.97
N GLU A 81 -12.70 -12.07 6.63
CA GLU A 81 -11.58 -12.93 7.07
C GLU A 81 -10.25 -12.41 6.52
N TYR A 82 -10.28 -11.83 5.33
CA TYR A 82 -9.15 -11.15 4.67
C TYR A 82 -9.49 -9.69 4.42
N VAL A 83 -8.47 -8.84 4.41
CA VAL A 83 -8.60 -7.40 4.17
C VAL A 83 -7.65 -6.98 3.06
N LEU A 84 -8.21 -6.58 1.92
CA LEU A 84 -7.48 -5.92 0.83
C LEU A 84 -7.38 -4.43 1.13
N LEU A 85 -6.18 -3.89 1.20
CA LEU A 85 -5.93 -2.45 1.22
C LEU A 85 -5.61 -2.00 -0.20
N LEU A 86 -6.42 -1.10 -0.76
CA LEU A 86 -6.36 -0.78 -2.17
C LEU A 86 -6.22 0.72 -2.42
N ASN A 87 -5.19 1.10 -3.15
CA ASN A 87 -5.03 2.46 -3.65
C ASN A 87 -5.97 2.73 -4.83
N THR A 88 -6.40 3.97 -4.97
CA THR A 88 -7.33 4.40 -6.03
C THR A 88 -6.73 4.41 -7.43
N ASP A 89 -5.40 4.31 -7.55
CA ASP A 89 -4.63 4.30 -8.80
C ASP A 89 -4.13 2.89 -9.18
N VAL A 90 -4.86 1.86 -8.74
CA VAL A 90 -4.59 0.45 -9.03
C VAL A 90 -5.73 -0.16 -9.85
N TYR A 91 -5.37 -0.94 -10.87
CA TYR A 91 -6.29 -1.79 -11.63
C TYR A 91 -5.98 -3.27 -11.35
N LEU A 92 -6.93 -3.99 -10.77
CA LEU A 92 -6.78 -5.41 -10.44
C LEU A 92 -7.19 -6.30 -11.62
N ASP A 93 -6.46 -7.39 -11.84
CA ASP A 93 -6.91 -8.45 -12.75
C ASP A 93 -8.22 -9.06 -12.21
N SER A 94 -9.05 -9.56 -13.10
CA SER A 94 -10.39 -10.08 -12.74
C SER A 94 -10.35 -11.29 -11.79
N ASN A 95 -9.25 -12.05 -11.76
CA ASN A 95 -9.03 -13.18 -10.85
C ASN A 95 -8.25 -12.82 -9.58
N TYR A 96 -7.99 -11.53 -9.32
CA TYR A 96 -7.07 -11.09 -8.26
C TYR A 96 -7.49 -11.60 -6.88
N LEU A 97 -8.75 -11.38 -6.50
CA LEU A 97 -9.26 -11.82 -5.19
C LEU A 97 -9.23 -13.34 -5.08
N GLU A 98 -9.67 -14.04 -6.12
CA GLU A 98 -9.74 -15.51 -6.13
C GLU A 98 -8.39 -16.16 -5.89
N GLU A 99 -7.35 -15.76 -6.63
CA GLU A 99 -6.02 -16.31 -6.51
C GLU A 99 -5.34 -15.95 -5.17
N CYS A 100 -5.55 -14.73 -4.69
CA CYS A 100 -5.01 -14.31 -3.40
C CYS A 100 -5.71 -15.02 -2.22
N VAL A 101 -7.04 -15.15 -2.27
CA VAL A 101 -7.81 -15.90 -1.25
C VAL A 101 -7.37 -17.36 -1.22
N LYS A 102 -7.25 -18.00 -2.39
CA LYS A 102 -6.75 -19.37 -2.51
C LYS A 102 -5.36 -19.55 -1.88
N ALA A 103 -4.45 -18.60 -2.11
CA ALA A 103 -3.10 -18.66 -1.52
C ALA A 103 -3.16 -18.57 0.01
N LEU A 104 -3.99 -17.65 0.57
CA LEU A 104 -4.19 -17.49 1.99
C LEU A 104 -4.90 -18.70 2.63
N ASP A 105 -5.89 -19.28 1.96
CA ASP A 105 -6.60 -20.48 2.45
C ASP A 105 -5.68 -21.71 2.49
N CYS A 106 -4.76 -21.83 1.52
CA CYS A 106 -3.83 -22.96 1.45
C CYS A 106 -2.68 -22.90 2.46
N ASP A 107 -2.35 -21.72 3.01
CA ASP A 107 -1.22 -21.54 3.91
C ASP A 107 -1.57 -20.59 5.07
N SER A 108 -1.80 -21.18 6.25
CA SER A 108 -2.17 -20.43 7.46
C SER A 108 -1.03 -19.58 8.05
N THR A 109 0.22 -19.78 7.61
CA THR A 109 1.38 -18.98 8.04
C THR A 109 1.50 -17.67 7.27
N LEU A 110 0.78 -17.54 6.13
CA LEU A 110 0.74 -16.31 5.36
C LEU A 110 -0.10 -15.25 6.08
N GLY A 111 0.56 -14.15 6.44
CA GLY A 111 -0.08 -12.95 7.00
C GLY A 111 -0.45 -11.93 5.92
N CYS A 112 0.24 -11.96 4.78
CA CYS A 112 0.07 -11.01 3.68
C CYS A 112 0.39 -11.65 2.33
N VAL A 113 -0.41 -11.31 1.31
CA VAL A 113 -0.13 -11.67 -0.09
C VAL A 113 -0.46 -10.49 -1.01
N ALA A 114 0.16 -10.47 -2.19
CA ALA A 114 -0.27 -9.63 -3.32
C ALA A 114 0.10 -10.29 -4.63
N GLY A 115 -0.58 -9.92 -5.71
CA GLY A 115 -0.22 -10.34 -7.07
C GLY A 115 1.01 -9.60 -7.59
N VAL A 116 1.41 -9.95 -8.83
CA VAL A 116 2.53 -9.27 -9.52
C VAL A 116 2.12 -7.85 -9.92
N GLU A 117 2.98 -6.87 -9.65
CA GLU A 117 2.77 -5.48 -10.01
C GLU A 117 3.28 -5.17 -11.41
N TYR A 118 2.46 -4.51 -12.21
CA TYR A 118 2.80 -3.99 -13.53
C TYR A 118 2.54 -2.48 -13.63
N PRO A 119 3.25 -1.75 -14.50
CA PRO A 119 2.98 -0.34 -14.69
C PRO A 119 1.66 -0.09 -15.42
N TRP A 120 0.91 0.88 -14.93
CA TRP A 120 -0.25 1.47 -15.62
C TRP A 120 0.11 2.86 -16.14
N LYS A 121 0.27 3.03 -17.45
CA LYS A 121 0.72 4.29 -18.05
C LYS A 121 -0.20 4.73 -19.18
N ASN A 122 -0.57 6.02 -19.17
CA ASN A 122 -1.38 6.64 -20.23
C ASN A 122 -2.65 5.85 -20.59
N GLY A 123 -3.36 5.34 -19.57
CA GLY A 123 -4.56 4.52 -19.76
C GLY A 123 -4.28 3.10 -20.29
N LYS A 124 -3.02 2.69 -20.44
CA LYS A 124 -2.64 1.36 -20.93
C LYS A 124 -2.05 0.51 -19.81
N LEU A 125 -2.57 -0.72 -19.69
CA LEU A 125 -2.05 -1.76 -18.83
C LEU A 125 -0.84 -2.40 -19.52
N LEU A 126 0.38 -2.08 -19.05
CA LEU A 126 1.60 -2.62 -19.65
C LEU A 126 1.86 -4.03 -19.15
N GLN A 127 2.48 -4.85 -19.98
CA GLN A 127 2.84 -6.23 -19.64
C GLN A 127 4.35 -6.41 -19.42
N SER A 128 5.13 -5.32 -19.46
CA SER A 128 6.54 -5.36 -19.13
C SER A 128 6.70 -5.32 -17.61
N THR A 129 7.45 -6.26 -17.06
CA THR A 129 7.78 -6.30 -15.64
C THR A 129 8.64 -5.10 -15.28
N TYR A 130 8.05 -4.11 -14.64
CA TYR A 130 8.79 -2.97 -14.11
C TYR A 130 8.94 -3.06 -12.59
N SER A 131 8.02 -3.73 -11.93
CA SER A 131 8.05 -4.08 -10.52
C SER A 131 7.48 -5.49 -10.40
N SER A 132 8.10 -6.34 -9.64
CA SER A 132 7.64 -7.72 -9.46
C SER A 132 6.58 -7.85 -8.38
N GLY A 133 6.36 -6.80 -7.60
CA GLY A 133 5.57 -6.91 -6.38
C GLY A 133 6.26 -7.68 -5.25
N ALA A 134 7.33 -8.42 -5.53
CA ALA A 134 8.14 -9.10 -4.52
C ALA A 134 9.31 -8.21 -4.09
N LEU A 135 9.42 -7.94 -2.79
CA LEU A 135 10.43 -7.05 -2.25
C LEU A 135 11.38 -7.80 -1.32
N GLY A 136 12.66 -7.59 -1.49
CA GLY A 136 13.72 -8.06 -0.61
C GLY A 136 14.46 -6.92 0.08
N ILE A 137 15.22 -7.25 1.11
CA ILE A 137 16.08 -6.29 1.80
C ILE A 137 17.42 -6.25 1.08
N LYS A 138 17.78 -5.09 0.56
CA LYS A 138 19.13 -4.80 0.03
C LYS A 138 19.99 -4.12 1.11
N LEU A 139 21.31 -4.03 0.84
CA LEU A 139 22.26 -3.32 1.71
C LEU A 139 21.69 -1.93 2.08
N HIS A 140 21.89 -1.52 3.34
CA HIS A 140 21.36 -0.27 3.91
C HIS A 140 19.82 -0.17 4.01
N LEU A 141 19.11 -1.30 4.16
CA LEU A 141 17.64 -1.36 4.22
C LEU A 141 16.93 -0.74 2.99
N GLN A 142 17.57 -0.74 1.85
CA GLN A 142 16.86 -0.44 0.62
C GLN A 142 16.00 -1.66 0.26
N LEU A 143 14.70 -1.44 0.18
CA LEU A 143 13.81 -2.41 -0.46
C LEU A 143 14.18 -2.46 -1.94
N GLY A 144 14.37 -3.65 -2.46
CA GLY A 144 14.68 -3.87 -3.85
C GLY A 144 13.71 -4.84 -4.47
N ASP A 145 13.34 -4.56 -5.70
CA ASP A 145 12.63 -5.50 -6.54
C ASP A 145 13.46 -6.79 -6.69
N MET A 146 12.85 -7.94 -6.40
CA MET A 146 13.48 -9.26 -6.49
C MET A 146 13.17 -9.96 -7.81
N GLY A 147 12.45 -9.33 -8.72
CA GLY A 147 11.88 -10.00 -9.88
C GLY A 147 10.63 -10.81 -9.51
N ILE A 148 10.09 -11.56 -10.47
CA ILE A 148 8.94 -12.44 -10.22
C ILE A 148 9.46 -13.67 -9.46
N VAL A 149 9.09 -13.78 -8.19
CA VAL A 149 9.47 -14.88 -7.30
C VAL A 149 8.22 -15.63 -6.86
N ASP A 150 8.10 -16.90 -7.20
CA ASP A 150 7.06 -17.77 -6.62
C ASP A 150 7.56 -18.33 -5.30
N GLY A 151 7.12 -17.72 -4.21
CA GLY A 151 7.55 -18.12 -2.87
C GLY A 151 7.42 -17.01 -1.84
N TYR A 152 7.98 -17.27 -0.67
CA TYR A 152 8.01 -16.27 0.41
C TYR A 152 8.96 -15.13 0.05
N THR A 153 8.52 -13.90 0.35
CA THR A 153 9.27 -12.68 0.14
C THR A 153 9.33 -11.88 1.43
N PHE A 154 10.24 -10.92 1.52
CA PHE A 154 10.25 -10.00 2.66
C PHE A 154 9.00 -9.11 2.69
N GLY A 155 8.46 -8.79 1.52
CA GLY A 155 7.26 -7.98 1.40
C GLY A 155 6.73 -7.94 -0.03
N VAL A 156 5.54 -7.40 -0.16
CA VAL A 156 4.85 -7.16 -1.44
C VAL A 156 4.51 -5.69 -1.58
N SER A 157 4.01 -5.26 -2.75
CA SER A 157 3.56 -3.89 -2.97
C SER A 157 2.57 -3.43 -1.90
N GLY A 158 2.76 -2.25 -1.34
CA GLY A 158 1.86 -1.64 -0.36
C GLY A 158 0.58 -1.07 -0.96
N SER A 159 0.43 -1.11 -2.29
CA SER A 159 -0.68 -0.46 -3.01
C SER A 159 -1.93 -1.32 -3.16
N PHE A 160 -1.79 -2.68 -3.02
CA PHE A 160 -2.89 -3.64 -3.17
C PHE A 160 -2.67 -4.96 -2.40
N PRO A 161 -2.08 -4.95 -1.19
CA PRO A 161 -1.87 -6.16 -0.41
C PRO A 161 -3.17 -6.67 0.21
N ILE A 162 -3.29 -8.00 0.32
CA ILE A 162 -4.35 -8.64 1.09
C ILE A 162 -3.73 -9.22 2.37
N TYR A 163 -4.28 -8.83 3.51
CA TYR A 163 -3.87 -9.28 4.82
C TYR A 163 -4.87 -10.25 5.41
N ARG A 164 -4.39 -11.25 6.14
CA ARG A 164 -5.24 -12.05 7.01
C ARG A 164 -5.69 -11.19 8.18
N ARG A 165 -6.98 -11.20 8.53
CA ARG A 165 -7.53 -10.38 9.63
C ARG A 165 -6.88 -10.70 10.98
N SER A 166 -6.57 -11.96 11.26
CA SER A 166 -5.84 -12.33 12.48
C SER A 166 -4.44 -11.71 12.57
N THR A 167 -3.77 -11.52 11.44
CA THR A 167 -2.50 -10.78 11.36
C THR A 167 -2.72 -9.31 11.74
N ILE A 168 -3.75 -8.66 11.18
CA ILE A 168 -4.09 -7.27 11.52
C ILE A 168 -4.34 -7.13 13.03
N LEU A 169 -5.18 -8.00 13.59
CA LEU A 169 -5.51 -7.98 15.01
C LEU A 169 -4.28 -8.24 15.90
N SER A 170 -3.37 -9.10 15.47
CA SER A 170 -2.13 -9.36 16.21
C SER A 170 -1.19 -8.17 16.22
N VAL A 171 -1.05 -7.45 15.10
CA VAL A 171 -0.28 -6.20 15.02
C VAL A 171 -0.93 -5.13 15.90
N GLN A 172 -2.24 -4.90 15.78
CA GLN A 172 -2.97 -3.93 16.60
C GLN A 172 -2.84 -4.21 18.11
N LYS A 173 -2.88 -5.48 18.51
CA LYS A 173 -2.66 -5.86 19.90
C LYS A 173 -1.25 -5.50 20.41
N MET A 174 -0.25 -5.58 19.55
CA MET A 174 1.14 -5.30 19.91
C MET A 174 1.47 -3.80 19.89
N THR A 175 0.93 -3.04 18.93
CA THR A 175 1.35 -1.66 18.64
C THR A 175 0.27 -0.60 18.90
N GLY A 176 -0.99 -1.02 19.12
CA GLY A 176 -2.16 -0.14 19.27
C GLY A 176 -2.87 0.20 17.96
N SER A 177 -2.22 0.06 16.81
CA SER A 177 -2.80 0.31 15.48
C SER A 177 -2.19 -0.62 14.45
N PHE A 178 -2.78 -0.77 13.25
CA PHE A 178 -2.20 -1.61 12.21
C PHE A 178 -1.05 -0.91 11.49
N PHE A 179 -1.24 0.34 11.06
CA PHE A 179 -0.16 1.21 10.62
C PHE A 179 0.23 2.17 11.73
N ASP A 180 1.53 2.41 11.90
CA ASP A 180 2.03 3.45 12.78
C ASP A 180 1.73 4.84 12.15
N GLU A 181 0.82 5.59 12.77
CA GLU A 181 0.32 6.87 12.26
C GLU A 181 1.37 7.97 12.22
N MET A 182 2.51 7.79 12.90
CA MET A 182 3.65 8.70 12.82
C MET A 182 4.23 8.82 11.42
N PHE A 183 4.04 7.79 10.58
CA PHE A 183 4.47 7.85 9.18
C PHE A 183 3.63 8.80 8.32
N GLU A 184 2.36 9.02 8.67
CA GLU A 184 1.38 9.75 7.86
C GLU A 184 1.20 9.16 6.45
N THR A 185 2.23 9.26 5.59
CA THR A 185 2.26 8.71 4.23
C THR A 185 3.71 8.38 3.83
N GLY A 186 3.92 7.16 3.34
CA GLY A 186 5.19 6.63 2.88
C GLY A 186 6.03 5.99 4.00
N TRP A 187 6.50 4.77 3.74
CA TRP A 187 7.26 3.88 4.63
C TRP A 187 6.43 3.16 5.71
N GLU A 188 5.13 3.47 5.89
CA GLU A 188 4.24 2.75 6.79
C GLU A 188 4.10 1.27 6.43
N ASP A 189 4.09 0.97 5.13
CA ASP A 189 4.07 -0.38 4.59
C ASP A 189 5.40 -1.12 4.85
N THR A 190 6.51 -0.40 4.80
CA THR A 190 7.83 -0.93 5.10
C THR A 190 7.97 -1.26 6.59
N ASP A 191 7.49 -0.39 7.47
CA ASP A 191 7.41 -0.64 8.92
C ASP A 191 6.63 -1.92 9.21
N LEU A 192 5.46 -2.03 8.58
CA LEU A 192 4.60 -3.19 8.74
C LEU A 192 5.27 -4.50 8.31
N ARG A 193 6.04 -4.50 7.21
CA ARG A 193 6.79 -5.70 6.76
C ARG A 193 7.79 -6.19 7.79
N PHE A 194 8.53 -5.27 8.44
CA PHE A 194 9.42 -5.61 9.54
C PHE A 194 8.67 -6.20 10.72
N LEU A 195 7.51 -5.61 11.08
CA LEU A 195 6.68 -6.13 12.17
C LEU A 195 6.15 -7.53 11.86
N LEU A 196 5.64 -7.76 10.66
CA LEU A 196 5.14 -9.08 10.24
C LEU A 196 6.24 -10.14 10.31
N ALA A 197 7.42 -9.83 9.77
CA ALA A 197 8.58 -10.73 9.83
C ALA A 197 9.01 -11.01 11.28
N TYR A 198 9.04 -9.99 12.15
CA TYR A 198 9.33 -10.14 13.57
C TYR A 198 8.31 -11.02 14.30
N MET A 199 7.05 -10.94 13.92
CA MET A 199 5.96 -11.73 14.50
C MET A 199 5.86 -13.15 13.90
N GLY A 200 6.73 -13.52 12.96
CA GLY A 200 6.75 -14.84 12.31
C GLY A 200 5.72 -15.03 11.21
N TRP A 201 5.05 -13.95 10.76
CA TRP A 201 4.16 -14.01 9.61
C TRP A 201 4.94 -14.00 8.31
N HIS A 202 4.58 -14.90 7.39
CA HIS A 202 5.14 -14.92 6.04
C HIS A 202 4.35 -14.03 5.09
N THR A 203 5.06 -13.54 4.06
CA THR A 203 4.49 -12.78 2.94
C THR A 203 4.80 -13.49 1.64
N LYS A 204 3.85 -13.53 0.70
CA LYS A 204 4.02 -14.20 -0.60
C LYS A 204 3.55 -13.31 -1.76
N CYS A 205 4.30 -13.31 -2.86
CA CYS A 205 3.84 -12.81 -4.15
C CYS A 205 3.09 -13.94 -4.89
N VAL A 206 1.84 -13.71 -5.27
CA VAL A 206 0.98 -14.67 -5.98
C VAL A 206 1.17 -14.46 -7.47
N VAL A 207 1.98 -15.29 -8.10
CA VAL A 207 2.41 -15.10 -9.51
C VAL A 207 1.33 -15.41 -10.54
N THR A 208 0.24 -16.05 -10.13
CA THR A 208 -0.91 -16.40 -11.00
C THR A 208 -1.88 -15.24 -11.23
N THR A 209 -1.70 -14.12 -10.53
CA THR A 209 -2.50 -12.92 -10.70
C THR A 209 -1.66 -11.66 -10.67
N ARG A 210 -2.24 -10.55 -11.10
CA ARG A 210 -1.53 -9.29 -11.27
C ARG A 210 -2.40 -8.08 -10.96
N ALA A 211 -1.72 -6.95 -10.74
CA ALA A 211 -2.32 -5.65 -10.66
C ALA A 211 -1.47 -4.63 -11.42
N TRP A 212 -2.10 -3.60 -11.95
CA TRP A 212 -1.43 -2.49 -12.62
C TRP A 212 -1.54 -1.24 -11.76
N HIS A 213 -0.43 -0.58 -11.54
CA HIS A 213 -0.33 0.57 -10.65
C HIS A 213 0.33 1.75 -11.37
N ILE A 214 -0.20 2.95 -11.16
CA ILE A 214 0.39 4.17 -11.73
C ILE A 214 1.59 4.62 -10.91
N GLY A 215 1.46 4.51 -9.60
CA GLY A 215 2.45 4.97 -8.65
C GLY A 215 2.44 6.48 -8.44
N SER A 216 2.17 6.88 -7.21
CA SER A 216 2.20 8.29 -6.79
C SER A 216 1.21 9.21 -7.54
N ALA A 217 0.06 8.71 -8.01
CA ALA A 217 -0.93 9.51 -8.73
C ALA A 217 -1.41 10.73 -7.92
N SER A 218 -1.63 10.57 -6.61
CA SER A 218 -2.07 11.64 -5.69
C SER A 218 -1.05 12.76 -5.48
N VAL A 219 0.23 12.52 -5.76
CA VAL A 219 1.31 13.51 -5.60
C VAL A 219 1.98 13.86 -6.94
N GLY A 220 1.30 13.60 -8.05
CA GLY A 220 1.77 13.82 -9.42
C GLY A 220 2.54 12.62 -9.94
N ALA A 221 1.84 11.79 -10.73
CA ALA A 221 2.41 10.62 -11.40
C ALA A 221 3.69 10.98 -12.17
N ALA A 222 4.66 10.08 -12.15
CA ALA A 222 5.93 10.20 -12.85
C ALA A 222 6.90 11.33 -12.41
N LYS A 223 6.61 12.07 -11.33
CA LYS A 223 7.57 13.04 -10.78
C LYS A 223 8.63 12.35 -9.93
N ARG A 224 9.90 12.74 -10.12
CA ARG A 224 10.98 12.33 -9.20
C ARG A 224 10.71 12.89 -7.81
N LEU A 225 11.29 12.28 -6.76
CA LEU A 225 11.10 12.74 -5.37
C LEU A 225 11.39 14.24 -5.23
N PHE A 226 12.44 14.73 -5.87
CA PHE A 226 12.86 16.14 -5.81
C PHE A 226 11.92 17.12 -6.54
N ASP A 227 11.04 16.63 -7.41
CA ASP A 227 10.03 17.44 -8.10
C ASP A 227 8.75 17.61 -7.26
N LYS A 228 8.66 16.90 -6.12
CA LYS A 228 7.51 16.94 -5.22
C LYS A 228 7.65 18.08 -4.20
N SER A 229 6.55 18.40 -3.48
CA SER A 229 6.59 19.45 -2.47
C SER A 229 7.67 19.20 -1.41
N LYS A 230 8.26 20.28 -0.88
CA LYS A 230 9.28 20.18 0.18
C LYS A 230 8.75 19.41 1.42
N SER A 231 7.50 19.61 1.79
CA SER A 231 6.86 18.89 2.90
C SER A 231 6.79 17.38 2.65
N TYR A 232 6.46 16.96 1.43
CA TYR A 232 6.46 15.54 1.06
C TYR A 232 7.88 14.95 1.12
N GLN A 233 8.87 15.65 0.55
CA GLN A 233 10.28 15.22 0.59
C GLN A 233 10.75 15.06 2.03
N GLN A 234 10.53 16.05 2.89
CA GLN A 234 10.91 16.02 4.31
C GLN A 234 10.28 14.83 5.03
N ARG A 235 8.99 14.53 4.75
CA ARG A 235 8.29 13.38 5.33
C ARG A 235 8.94 12.06 4.90
N ILE A 236 9.21 11.86 3.60
CA ILE A 236 9.85 10.64 3.11
C ILE A 236 11.24 10.44 3.72
N PHE A 237 12.04 11.50 3.86
CA PHE A 237 13.34 11.41 4.53
C PHE A 237 13.20 11.12 6.03
N ARG A 238 12.32 11.84 6.74
CA ARG A 238 12.03 11.60 8.16
C ARG A 238 11.64 10.15 8.39
N ASN A 239 10.72 9.62 7.59
CA ASN A 239 10.19 8.28 7.74
C ASN A 239 11.26 7.22 7.48
N ARG A 240 12.15 7.44 6.50
CA ARG A 240 13.30 6.56 6.26
C ARG A 240 14.22 6.48 7.48
N PHE A 241 14.53 7.62 8.11
CA PHE A 241 15.34 7.63 9.33
C PHE A 241 14.63 6.95 10.49
N TYR A 242 13.30 7.13 10.60
CA TYR A 242 12.52 6.48 11.64
C TYR A 242 12.57 4.95 11.51
N ILE A 243 12.44 4.40 10.30
CA ILE A 243 12.63 2.96 10.03
C ILE A 243 14.03 2.51 10.44
N GLN A 244 15.05 3.24 10.04
CA GLN A 244 16.44 2.90 10.39
C GLN A 244 16.63 2.91 11.91
N TYR A 245 16.15 3.91 12.61
CA TYR A 245 16.21 3.99 14.06
C TYR A 245 15.45 2.85 14.75
N LYS A 246 14.27 2.50 14.23
CA LYS A 246 13.40 1.48 14.82
C LYS A 246 13.99 0.06 14.67
N TYR A 247 14.63 -0.24 13.53
CA TYR A 247 15.05 -1.61 13.18
C TYR A 247 16.57 -1.82 13.08
N ILE A 248 17.36 -0.76 12.92
CA ILE A 248 18.82 -0.86 12.85
C ILE A 248 19.44 -0.17 14.06
N ARG A 249 19.74 -0.91 15.10
CA ARG A 249 20.53 -0.41 16.24
C ARG A 249 22.04 -0.46 15.93
N ASN A 250 22.53 0.28 14.92
CA ASN A 250 23.93 0.20 14.55
C ASN A 250 24.50 1.57 14.13
N ILE A 251 25.84 1.74 14.25
CA ILE A 251 26.61 2.94 13.89
C ILE A 251 26.36 3.45 12.47
N PHE A 252 25.88 2.59 11.57
CA PHE A 252 25.45 2.94 10.21
C PHE A 252 24.30 3.97 10.17
N ILE A 253 23.53 4.15 11.25
CA ILE A 253 22.52 5.21 11.35
C ILE A 253 23.20 6.57 11.28
N LEU A 254 24.28 6.78 12.04
CA LEU A 254 25.04 8.04 12.06
C LEU A 254 25.65 8.34 10.69
N TRP A 255 26.13 7.32 9.99
CA TRP A 255 26.70 7.46 8.65
C TRP A 255 25.65 7.85 7.61
N ASN A 256 24.43 7.27 7.67
CA ASN A 256 23.31 7.64 6.80
C ASN A 256 22.77 9.04 7.12
N VAL A 257 22.70 9.43 8.41
CA VAL A 257 22.34 10.81 8.81
C VAL A 257 23.33 11.79 8.23
N PHE A 258 24.63 11.51 8.35
CA PHE A 258 25.70 12.36 7.82
C PHE A 258 25.62 12.50 6.29
N LEU A 259 25.43 11.39 5.56
CA LEU A 259 25.28 11.42 4.10
C LEU A 259 24.00 12.18 3.66
N CYS A 260 22.90 12.04 4.37
CA CYS A 260 21.68 12.79 4.04
C CYS A 260 21.83 14.29 4.37
N CYS A 261 22.51 14.64 5.47
CA CYS A 261 22.82 16.03 5.75
C CYS A 261 23.70 16.65 4.65
N LEU A 262 24.71 15.93 4.17
CA LEU A 262 25.56 16.38 3.06
C LEU A 262 24.77 16.56 1.76
N LEU A 263 23.88 15.62 1.42
CA LEU A 263 23.03 15.70 0.24
C LEU A 263 21.99 16.83 0.35
N TYR A 264 21.53 17.14 1.58
CA TYR A 264 20.54 18.19 1.80
C TYR A 264 21.16 19.59 1.87
N THR A 265 22.43 19.69 2.28
CA THR A 265 23.17 20.95 2.41
C THR A 265 24.06 21.27 1.21
N SER A 266 24.28 20.31 0.30
CA SER A 266 24.99 20.58 -0.94
C SER A 266 24.17 21.54 -1.82
N PRO A 267 24.74 22.65 -2.29
CA PRO A 267 24.04 23.50 -3.24
C PRO A 267 23.79 22.69 -4.51
N ILE A 268 22.53 22.48 -4.85
CA ILE A 268 22.14 21.87 -6.12
C ILE A 268 22.64 22.80 -7.21
N PRO A 269 23.48 22.34 -8.15
CA PRO A 269 23.81 23.15 -9.32
C PRO A 269 22.50 23.56 -9.98
N ARG A 270 22.31 24.86 -10.16
CA ARG A 270 21.23 25.42 -10.96
C ARG A 270 21.74 25.39 -12.40
N ASP A 271 21.37 24.37 -13.13
CA ASP A 271 21.39 24.38 -14.60
C ASP A 271 19.97 24.58 -15.12
#